data_bbedb0301cffd75976cdde67717e031a
#
_entry.id   bbedb0301cffd75976cdde67717e031a
#
_cell.length_a   1.000
_cell.length_b   1.000
_cell.length_c   1.000
_cell.angle_alpha   90.00
_cell.angle_beta   90.00
_cell.angle_gamma   90.00
#
_symmetry.space_group_name_H-M   'P 1'
#
loop_
_entity.id
_entity.type
_entity.pdbx_description
1 polymer ?
#
loop_
_entity_poly.entity_id
_entity_poly.type
_entity_poly.pdbx_seq_one_letter_code
_entity_poly.pdbx_strand_id
1 'polypeptide(L)'
;VSVNGYLVNGELIFSLVSDRISFSEYPGGIIKEHIVPTGFSNAVASKCSALTADAAHELKITNGPIYVQMKIVDEQPYIIEVTPRLDGCHMWRLIKQYCRVDLLDMSFQHLINNALVKFSPSPCNDKLVLRFICQAPNSLFEGKADEQAMYSRCYYDMGDKVRELNGYMEKCGYTIKKL
;
A
#
# COMPACT_ATOMS: atom_id res chain seq x y z
N VAL A 1 -8.56 -6.13 -2.82
CA VAL A 1 -8.15 -4.72 -2.75
C VAL A 1 -7.58 -4.39 -1.38
N SER A 2 -6.91 -3.26 -1.28
CA SER A 2 -6.58 -2.66 0.01
C SER A 2 -6.94 -1.17 0.03
N VAL A 3 -7.37 -0.69 1.19
CA VAL A 3 -7.62 0.73 1.46
C VAL A 3 -6.51 1.25 2.36
N ASN A 4 -5.87 2.31 1.94
CA ASN A 4 -4.92 3.07 2.74
C ASN A 4 -5.55 4.42 3.07
N GLY A 5 -5.78 4.69 4.34
CA GLY A 5 -6.48 5.88 4.80
C GLY A 5 -5.75 6.63 5.90
N TYR A 6 -6.30 7.78 6.27
CA TYR A 6 -5.84 8.59 7.38
C TYR A 6 -7.00 9.21 8.13
N LEU A 7 -6.97 9.10 9.46
CA LEU A 7 -8.01 9.62 10.36
C LEU A 7 -7.50 10.83 11.15
N VAL A 8 -8.40 11.79 11.35
CA VAL A 8 -8.21 12.92 12.26
C VAL A 8 -9.50 13.10 13.06
N ASN A 9 -9.41 13.05 14.38
CA ASN A 9 -10.53 13.18 15.30
C ASN A 9 -11.74 12.27 14.98
N GLY A 10 -11.44 11.04 14.51
CA GLY A 10 -12.46 10.05 14.14
C GLY A 10 -13.00 10.19 12.72
N GLU A 11 -12.62 11.22 11.97
CA GLU A 11 -13.01 11.41 10.59
C GLU A 11 -11.95 10.81 9.62
N LEU A 12 -12.38 10.00 8.64
CA LEU A 12 -11.53 9.49 7.57
C LEU A 12 -11.32 10.59 6.53
N ILE A 13 -10.28 11.41 6.71
CA ILE A 13 -10.01 12.59 5.86
C ILE A 13 -9.35 12.23 4.52
N PHE A 14 -8.74 11.06 4.43
CA PHE A 14 -8.10 10.54 3.21
C PHE A 14 -8.32 9.05 3.11
N SER A 15 -8.61 8.57 1.90
CA SER A 15 -8.57 7.14 1.55
C SER A 15 -8.20 6.95 0.09
N LEU A 16 -7.43 5.90 -0.19
CA LEU A 16 -7.10 5.45 -1.54
C LEU A 16 -7.22 3.93 -1.61
N VAL A 17 -8.03 3.48 -2.56
CA VAL A 17 -8.23 2.05 -2.84
C VAL A 17 -7.24 1.61 -3.91
N SER A 18 -6.52 0.52 -3.66
CA SER A 18 -5.58 -0.09 -4.60
C SER A 18 -5.93 -1.54 -4.90
N ASP A 19 -5.63 -1.99 -6.11
CA ASP A 19 -5.63 -3.41 -6.40
C ASP A 19 -4.42 -4.06 -5.73
N ARG A 20 -4.64 -5.25 -5.19
CA ARG A 20 -3.64 -6.05 -4.50
C ARG A 20 -3.49 -7.36 -5.22
N ILE A 21 -2.37 -7.52 -5.95
CA ILE A 21 -2.06 -8.70 -6.75
C ILE A 21 -1.08 -9.57 -5.98
N SER A 22 -1.43 -10.83 -5.79
CA SER A 22 -0.59 -11.84 -5.13
C SER A 22 -0.09 -12.85 -6.14
N PHE A 23 0.98 -13.55 -5.81
CA PHE A 23 1.36 -14.77 -6.50
C PHE A 23 0.31 -15.85 -6.19
N SER A 24 -0.21 -16.50 -7.22
CA SER A 24 -1.22 -17.57 -7.08
C SER A 24 -0.63 -18.90 -6.66
N GLU A 25 0.63 -19.12 -7.00
CA GLU A 25 1.37 -20.37 -6.78
C GLU A 25 1.92 -20.54 -5.36
N TYR A 26 1.92 -19.47 -4.54
CA TYR A 26 2.45 -19.55 -3.19
C TYR A 26 1.36 -19.41 -2.13
N PRO A 27 1.38 -20.24 -1.08
CA PRO A 27 0.45 -20.13 0.04
C PRO A 27 0.68 -18.80 0.81
N GLY A 28 -0.37 -18.33 1.50
CA GLY A 28 -0.26 -17.12 2.32
C GLY A 28 -0.38 -15.80 1.55
N GLY A 29 -0.55 -15.85 0.22
CA GLY A 29 -0.86 -14.64 -0.55
C GLY A 29 0.28 -13.63 -0.62
N ILE A 30 1.50 -14.06 -0.93
CA ILE A 30 2.66 -13.18 -1.12
C ILE A 30 2.32 -12.10 -2.16
N ILE A 31 2.41 -10.84 -1.75
CA ILE A 31 2.08 -9.71 -2.62
C ILE A 31 3.15 -9.53 -3.68
N LYS A 32 2.70 -9.48 -4.93
CA LYS A 32 3.51 -9.18 -6.10
C LYS A 32 3.46 -7.69 -6.46
N GLU A 33 2.25 -7.13 -6.48
CA GLU A 33 2.02 -5.77 -6.95
C GLU A 33 0.89 -5.08 -6.20
N HIS A 34 0.96 -3.73 -6.16
CA HIS A 34 -0.17 -2.85 -5.89
C HIS A 34 -0.36 -1.90 -7.07
N ILE A 35 -1.60 -1.66 -7.46
CA ILE A 35 -1.95 -0.77 -8.57
C ILE A 35 -2.89 0.33 -8.06
N VAL A 36 -2.61 1.57 -8.43
CA VAL A 36 -3.46 2.74 -8.14
C VAL A 36 -3.73 3.55 -9.41
N PRO A 37 -4.94 4.10 -9.56
CA PRO A 37 -6.14 3.78 -8.78
C PRO A 37 -6.58 2.34 -9.04
N THR A 38 -7.49 1.84 -8.20
CA THR A 38 -8.08 0.49 -8.38
C THR A 38 -8.77 0.38 -9.74
N GLY A 39 -8.80 -0.84 -10.29
CA GLY A 39 -9.57 -1.16 -11.50
C GLY A 39 -11.08 -1.26 -11.27
N PHE A 40 -11.55 -1.27 -10.04
CA PHE A 40 -12.97 -1.24 -9.72
C PHE A 40 -13.60 0.14 -9.97
N SER A 41 -14.92 0.16 -10.09
CA SER A 41 -15.68 1.39 -10.28
C SER A 41 -15.55 2.35 -9.08
N ASN A 42 -15.77 3.65 -9.32
CA ASN A 42 -15.81 4.65 -8.23
C ASN A 42 -16.86 4.30 -7.17
N ALA A 43 -17.98 3.68 -7.56
CA ALA A 43 -19.01 3.23 -6.62
C ALA A 43 -18.47 2.17 -5.65
N VAL A 44 -17.73 1.19 -6.15
CA VAL A 44 -17.08 0.15 -5.33
C VAL A 44 -15.99 0.78 -4.45
N ALA A 45 -15.16 1.67 -5.00
CA ALA A 45 -14.13 2.37 -4.22
C ALA A 45 -14.76 3.20 -3.08
N SER A 46 -15.88 3.89 -3.33
CA SER A 46 -16.61 4.64 -2.30
C SER A 46 -17.18 3.73 -1.21
N LYS A 47 -17.72 2.56 -1.57
CA LYS A 47 -18.17 1.55 -0.58
C LYS A 47 -17.00 1.06 0.29
N CYS A 48 -15.82 0.84 -0.29
CA CYS A 48 -14.62 0.45 0.46
C CYS A 48 -14.21 1.53 1.46
N SER A 49 -14.23 2.81 1.04
CA SER A 49 -13.90 3.94 1.91
C SER A 49 -14.92 4.10 3.04
N ALA A 50 -16.22 4.00 2.75
CA ALA A 50 -17.29 4.06 3.76
C ALA A 50 -17.14 2.93 4.79
N LEU A 51 -16.95 1.69 4.33
CA LEU A 51 -16.76 0.54 5.22
C LEU A 51 -15.47 0.68 6.06
N THR A 52 -14.43 1.35 5.55
CA THR A 52 -13.21 1.68 6.31
C THR A 52 -13.52 2.67 7.42
N ALA A 53 -14.31 3.72 7.14
CA ALA A 53 -14.72 4.71 8.13
C ALA A 53 -15.58 4.07 9.24
N ASP A 54 -16.56 3.24 8.88
CA ASP A 54 -17.40 2.51 9.82
C ASP A 54 -16.56 1.59 10.73
N ALA A 55 -15.65 0.82 10.14
CA ALA A 55 -14.74 -0.05 10.90
C ALA A 55 -13.83 0.75 11.85
N ALA A 56 -13.30 1.90 11.43
CA ALA A 56 -12.50 2.76 12.27
C ALA A 56 -13.31 3.29 13.45
N HIS A 57 -14.55 3.72 13.21
CA HIS A 57 -15.48 4.19 14.27
C HIS A 57 -15.75 3.08 15.30
N GLU A 58 -16.15 1.89 14.87
CA GLU A 58 -16.44 0.77 15.76
C GLU A 58 -15.22 0.32 16.58
N LEU A 59 -14.04 0.36 15.97
CA LEU A 59 -12.77 0.04 16.63
C LEU A 59 -12.18 1.20 17.45
N LYS A 60 -12.85 2.37 17.47
CA LYS A 60 -12.41 3.59 18.17
C LYS A 60 -11.04 4.09 17.73
N ILE A 61 -10.71 3.91 16.45
CA ILE A 61 -9.50 4.44 15.85
C ILE A 61 -9.79 5.88 15.45
N THR A 62 -9.19 6.85 16.13
CA THR A 62 -9.54 8.27 15.96
C THR A 62 -8.50 9.08 15.21
N ASN A 63 -7.23 8.68 15.26
CA ASN A 63 -6.14 9.46 14.66
C ASN A 63 -5.08 8.55 14.03
N GLY A 64 -4.52 9.01 12.91
CA GLY A 64 -3.41 8.35 12.27
C GLY A 64 -3.78 7.49 11.06
N PRO A 65 -2.81 6.75 10.53
CA PRO A 65 -3.01 5.92 9.35
C PRO A 65 -3.84 4.68 9.66
N ILE A 66 -4.63 4.26 8.70
CA ILE A 66 -5.40 3.01 8.73
C ILE A 66 -5.16 2.24 7.42
N TYR A 67 -4.95 0.95 7.57
CA TYR A 67 -4.90 0.01 6.46
C TYR A 67 -6.02 -1.01 6.60
N VAL A 68 -6.78 -1.24 5.53
CA VAL A 68 -7.84 -2.25 5.50
C VAL A 68 -7.68 -3.11 4.26
N GLN A 69 -7.59 -4.43 4.47
CA GLN A 69 -7.64 -5.41 3.40
C GLN A 69 -9.07 -5.87 3.19
N MET A 70 -9.53 -5.89 1.93
CA MET A 70 -10.88 -6.28 1.57
C MET A 70 -10.91 -7.24 0.39
N LYS A 71 -11.92 -8.09 0.36
CA LYS A 71 -12.33 -8.87 -0.81
C LYS A 71 -13.59 -8.23 -1.41
N ILE A 72 -13.63 -8.11 -2.72
CA ILE A 72 -14.83 -7.66 -3.44
C ILE A 72 -15.54 -8.88 -4.01
N VAL A 73 -16.82 -9.02 -3.70
CA VAL A 73 -17.70 -10.05 -4.25
C VAL A 73 -18.99 -9.35 -4.68
N ASP A 74 -19.40 -9.51 -5.94
CA ASP A 74 -20.60 -8.89 -6.50
C ASP A 74 -20.67 -7.37 -6.19
N GLU A 75 -19.57 -6.67 -6.44
CA GLU A 75 -19.42 -5.23 -6.16
C GLU A 75 -19.62 -4.80 -4.68
N GLN A 76 -19.57 -5.75 -3.75
CA GLN A 76 -19.63 -5.49 -2.31
C GLN A 76 -18.28 -5.77 -1.66
N PRO A 77 -17.76 -4.84 -0.84
CA PRO A 77 -16.53 -5.04 -0.07
C PRO A 77 -16.80 -5.85 1.20
N TYR A 78 -15.89 -6.77 1.51
CA TYR A 78 -15.86 -7.55 2.74
C TYR A 78 -14.48 -7.40 3.39
N ILE A 79 -14.45 -6.98 4.66
CA ILE A 79 -13.22 -6.79 5.42
C ILE A 79 -12.56 -8.14 5.71
N ILE A 80 -11.26 -8.23 5.45
CA ILE A 80 -10.40 -9.34 5.84
C ILE A 80 -9.56 -8.95 7.06
N GLU A 81 -8.99 -7.73 7.04
CA GLU A 81 -8.07 -7.23 8.07
C GLU A 81 -8.19 -5.72 8.20
N VAL A 82 -8.14 -5.22 9.45
CA VAL A 82 -8.02 -3.79 9.77
C VAL A 82 -6.82 -3.58 10.68
N THR A 83 -5.96 -2.62 10.34
CA THR A 83 -4.81 -2.27 11.17
C THR A 83 -4.61 -0.75 11.25
N PRO A 84 -4.42 -0.18 12.46
CA PRO A 84 -4.18 1.25 12.65
C PRO A 84 -2.70 1.60 12.42
N ARG A 85 -2.21 1.38 11.22
CA ARG A 85 -0.83 1.65 10.79
C ARG A 85 -0.74 1.84 9.27
N LEU A 86 0.40 2.33 8.83
CA LEU A 86 0.76 2.29 7.41
C LEU A 86 0.90 0.85 6.91
N ASP A 87 0.52 0.61 5.66
CA ASP A 87 0.75 -0.67 4.99
C ASP A 87 2.25 -0.98 4.90
N GLY A 88 2.62 -2.22 5.20
CA GLY A 88 4.00 -2.71 5.13
C GLY A 88 4.56 -2.86 3.71
N CYS A 89 3.74 -2.68 2.68
CA CYS A 89 4.12 -2.82 1.27
C CYS A 89 4.58 -1.50 0.61
N HIS A 90 5.08 -0.55 1.38
CA HIS A 90 5.52 0.78 0.89
C HIS A 90 4.42 1.60 0.19
N MET A 91 3.16 1.31 0.47
CA MET A 91 2.03 2.02 -0.13
C MET A 91 2.09 3.52 0.09
N TRP A 92 2.61 4.00 1.23
CA TRP A 92 2.82 5.41 1.49
C TRP A 92 3.65 6.09 0.39
N ARG A 93 4.64 5.37 -0.18
CA ARG A 93 5.46 5.90 -1.28
C ARG A 93 4.71 5.89 -2.61
N LEU A 94 3.96 4.82 -2.91
CA LEU A 94 3.11 4.78 -4.09
C LEU A 94 2.06 5.89 -4.05
N ILE A 95 1.41 6.10 -2.91
CA ILE A 95 0.44 7.18 -2.67
C ILE A 95 1.08 8.55 -2.89
N LYS A 96 2.28 8.78 -2.35
CA LYS A 96 3.02 10.03 -2.56
C LYS A 96 3.34 10.28 -4.04
N GLN A 97 3.72 9.26 -4.80
CA GLN A 97 3.95 9.39 -6.24
C GLN A 97 2.65 9.63 -7.02
N TYR A 98 1.56 8.95 -6.62
CA TYR A 98 0.28 9.02 -7.32
C TYR A 98 -0.47 10.33 -7.07
N CYS A 99 -0.65 10.74 -5.82
CA CYS A 99 -1.52 11.86 -5.45
C CYS A 99 -0.85 12.92 -4.57
N ARG A 100 0.47 12.86 -4.40
CA ARG A 100 1.28 13.82 -3.61
C ARG A 100 0.95 13.88 -2.11
N VAL A 101 0.25 12.88 -1.59
CA VAL A 101 -0.04 12.74 -0.16
C VAL A 101 1.06 11.89 0.49
N ASP A 102 1.82 12.47 1.40
CA ASP A 102 2.87 11.77 2.16
C ASP A 102 2.32 11.32 3.51
N LEU A 103 1.70 10.12 3.54
CA LEU A 103 1.13 9.55 4.76
C LEU A 103 2.17 9.30 5.85
N LEU A 104 3.43 9.08 5.49
CA LEU A 104 4.51 8.88 6.46
C LEU A 104 4.84 10.19 7.18
N ASP A 105 5.06 11.27 6.43
CA ASP A 105 5.31 12.60 7.01
C ASP A 105 4.09 13.09 7.80
N MET A 106 2.88 12.92 7.26
CA MET A 106 1.63 13.24 7.98
C MET A 106 1.57 12.55 9.35
N SER A 107 1.97 11.28 9.42
CA SER A 107 1.96 10.53 10.68
C SER A 107 2.95 11.13 11.69
N PHE A 108 4.14 11.49 11.27
CA PHE A 108 5.12 12.13 12.14
C PHE A 108 4.67 13.52 12.60
N GLN A 109 4.19 14.35 11.68
CA GLN A 109 3.74 15.70 12.01
C GLN A 109 2.52 15.69 12.93
N HIS A 110 1.52 14.88 12.62
CA HIS A 110 0.29 14.82 13.40
C HIS A 110 0.47 14.12 14.74
N LEU A 111 0.97 12.88 14.75
CA LEU A 111 0.96 12.03 15.95
C LEU A 111 2.11 12.32 16.91
N ILE A 112 3.22 12.86 16.43
CA ILE A 112 4.40 13.15 17.26
C ILE A 112 4.52 14.64 17.56
N ASN A 113 4.37 15.48 16.52
CA ASN A 113 4.55 16.92 16.66
C ASN A 113 3.26 17.69 16.96
N ASN A 114 2.10 16.98 17.07
CA ASN A 114 0.77 17.58 17.25
C ASN A 114 0.44 18.68 16.22
N ALA A 115 0.99 18.59 15.03
CA ALA A 115 0.76 19.55 13.97
C ALA A 115 -0.63 19.33 13.34
N LEU A 116 -1.26 20.42 12.90
CA LEU A 116 -2.50 20.33 12.13
C LEU A 116 -2.25 19.61 10.80
N VAL A 117 -3.09 18.62 10.50
CA VAL A 117 -3.01 17.88 9.24
C VAL A 117 -3.46 18.78 8.10
N LYS A 118 -2.54 19.06 7.19
CA LYS A 118 -2.81 19.82 5.95
C LYS A 118 -2.35 18.98 4.77
N PHE A 119 -3.25 18.72 3.83
CA PHE A 119 -2.91 18.02 2.59
C PHE A 119 -3.87 18.42 1.48
N SER A 120 -3.40 18.32 0.25
CA SER A 120 -4.20 18.60 -0.94
C SER A 120 -3.89 17.49 -1.95
N PRO A 121 -4.72 16.43 -1.99
CA PRO A 121 -4.52 15.35 -2.95
C PRO A 121 -4.57 15.88 -4.38
N SER A 122 -3.55 15.51 -5.16
CA SER A 122 -3.46 15.85 -6.59
C SER A 122 -3.10 14.59 -7.37
N PRO A 123 -4.11 13.73 -7.66
CA PRO A 123 -3.88 12.50 -8.40
C PRO A 123 -3.33 12.77 -9.80
N CYS A 124 -2.36 11.96 -10.22
CA CYS A 124 -1.94 11.97 -11.62
C CYS A 124 -2.97 11.21 -12.49
N ASN A 125 -2.93 11.46 -13.80
CA ASN A 125 -3.86 10.81 -14.73
C ASN A 125 -3.47 9.36 -15.07
N ASP A 126 -2.24 8.98 -14.74
CA ASP A 126 -1.70 7.66 -15.07
C ASP A 126 -2.04 6.63 -13.97
N LYS A 127 -2.22 5.39 -14.37
CA LYS A 127 -2.15 4.27 -13.41
C LYS A 127 -0.70 4.04 -13.02
N LEU A 128 -0.47 3.89 -11.72
CA LEU A 128 0.85 3.54 -11.20
C LEU A 128 0.83 2.14 -10.61
N VAL A 129 1.94 1.43 -10.77
CA VAL A 129 2.17 0.13 -10.14
C VAL A 129 3.39 0.19 -9.24
N LEU A 130 3.23 -0.31 -8.01
CA LEU A 130 4.33 -0.74 -7.16
C LEU A 130 4.49 -2.24 -7.35
N ARG A 131 5.63 -2.67 -7.87
CA ARG A 131 5.96 -4.08 -8.10
C ARG A 131 7.14 -4.47 -7.25
N PHE A 132 7.02 -5.58 -6.52
CA PHE A 132 8.14 -6.14 -5.78
C PHE A 132 9.12 -6.86 -6.71
N ILE A 133 10.40 -6.67 -6.45
CA ILE A 133 11.48 -7.50 -6.98
C ILE A 133 11.56 -8.69 -6.04
N CYS A 134 11.26 -9.87 -6.56
CA CYS A 134 11.20 -11.09 -5.76
C CYS A 134 12.18 -12.13 -6.29
N GLN A 135 12.80 -12.87 -5.37
CA GLN A 135 13.76 -13.93 -5.71
C GLN A 135 13.67 -15.07 -4.70
N ALA A 136 14.06 -16.27 -5.11
CA ALA A 136 14.06 -17.44 -4.25
C ALA A 136 14.98 -17.24 -3.02
N PRO A 137 14.60 -17.74 -1.83
CA PRO A 137 15.48 -17.72 -0.68
C PRO A 137 16.75 -18.50 -0.92
N ASN A 138 17.81 -18.10 -0.24
CA ASN A 138 19.15 -18.72 -0.33
C ASN A 138 19.87 -18.62 -1.69
N SER A 139 19.26 -18.00 -2.70
CA SER A 139 19.93 -17.67 -3.97
C SER A 139 20.84 -16.44 -3.85
N LEU A 140 21.71 -16.22 -4.82
CA LEU A 140 22.45 -14.95 -4.93
C LEU A 140 21.55 -13.91 -5.60
N PHE A 141 21.51 -12.70 -5.07
CA PHE A 141 20.71 -11.62 -5.64
C PHE A 141 21.28 -11.16 -6.98
N GLU A 142 20.46 -11.25 -8.02
CA GLU A 142 20.81 -10.89 -9.40
C GLU A 142 20.07 -9.64 -9.90
N GLY A 143 19.15 -9.13 -9.08
CA GLY A 143 18.37 -7.94 -9.41
C GLY A 143 19.19 -6.66 -9.34
N LYS A 144 18.73 -5.66 -10.07
CA LYS A 144 19.24 -4.30 -10.01
C LYS A 144 18.11 -3.29 -10.00
N ALA A 145 18.42 -2.06 -9.59
CA ALA A 145 17.46 -0.98 -9.66
C ALA A 145 17.01 -0.75 -11.12
N ASP A 146 15.73 -0.51 -11.31
CA ASP A 146 15.16 -0.15 -12.61
C ASP A 146 15.34 1.36 -12.81
N GLU A 147 16.27 1.74 -13.67
CA GLU A 147 16.60 3.14 -13.96
C GLU A 147 15.48 3.89 -14.70
N GLN A 148 14.55 3.17 -15.34
CA GLN A 148 13.41 3.75 -16.04
C GLN A 148 12.19 3.91 -15.11
N ALA A 149 12.23 3.36 -13.89
CA ALA A 149 11.17 3.52 -12.93
C ALA A 149 11.16 4.93 -12.32
N MET A 150 9.98 5.41 -11.94
CA MET A 150 9.83 6.67 -11.16
C MET A 150 10.53 6.55 -9.80
N TYR A 151 10.58 5.34 -9.28
CA TYR A 151 11.33 4.99 -8.06
C TYR A 151 11.71 3.51 -8.10
N SER A 152 12.93 3.21 -7.72
CA SER A 152 13.44 1.84 -7.60
C SER A 152 14.34 1.70 -6.38
N ARG A 153 14.22 0.59 -5.66
CA ARG A 153 15.07 0.28 -4.51
C ARG A 153 15.28 -1.22 -4.38
N CYS A 154 16.53 -1.64 -4.31
CA CYS A 154 16.93 -2.97 -3.88
C CYS A 154 17.27 -2.98 -2.39
N TYR A 155 17.06 -4.12 -1.71
CA TYR A 155 17.42 -4.34 -0.30
C TYR A 155 18.74 -5.08 -0.15
N TYR A 156 19.26 -5.60 -1.26
CA TYR A 156 20.49 -6.37 -1.39
C TYR A 156 21.37 -5.73 -2.45
N ASP A 157 22.67 -5.88 -2.29
CA ASP A 157 23.63 -5.64 -3.36
C ASP A 157 23.74 -6.87 -4.25
N MET A 158 24.19 -6.68 -5.50
CA MET A 158 24.36 -7.79 -6.45
C MET A 158 25.35 -8.80 -5.88
N GLY A 159 24.95 -10.08 -5.88
CA GLY A 159 25.72 -11.18 -5.32
C GLY A 159 25.49 -11.47 -3.84
N ASP A 160 24.74 -10.64 -3.13
CA ASP A 160 24.35 -10.93 -1.75
C ASP A 160 23.43 -12.16 -1.69
N LYS A 161 23.56 -12.92 -0.61
CA LYS A 161 22.68 -14.05 -0.37
C LYS A 161 21.32 -13.56 0.11
N VAL A 162 20.25 -13.90 -0.63
CA VAL A 162 18.87 -13.61 -0.24
C VAL A 162 18.50 -14.39 1.02
N ARG A 163 18.06 -13.68 2.05
CA ARG A 163 17.67 -14.28 3.33
C ARG A 163 16.38 -15.06 3.18
N GLU A 164 16.27 -16.16 3.91
CA GLU A 164 15.05 -16.93 4.00
C GLU A 164 14.15 -16.38 5.10
N LEU A 165 13.03 -15.76 4.72
CA LEU A 165 12.06 -15.17 5.64
C LEU A 165 10.70 -15.90 5.58
N ASN A 166 10.21 -16.21 4.38
CA ASN A 166 8.95 -16.93 4.20
C ASN A 166 9.11 -18.32 3.54
N GLY A 167 10.31 -18.65 3.07
CA GLY A 167 10.65 -19.95 2.52
C GLY A 167 10.23 -20.21 1.07
N TYR A 168 9.56 -19.25 0.42
CA TYR A 168 9.07 -19.42 -0.96
C TYR A 168 9.66 -18.41 -1.92
N MET A 169 9.30 -17.15 -1.78
CA MET A 169 9.70 -16.06 -2.64
C MET A 169 9.91 -14.80 -1.82
N GLU A 170 11.15 -14.35 -1.73
CA GLU A 170 11.54 -13.24 -0.87
C GLU A 170 11.48 -11.90 -1.61
N LYS A 171 11.02 -10.87 -0.93
CA LYS A 171 11.03 -9.51 -1.44
C LYS A 171 12.42 -8.93 -1.30
N CYS A 172 13.06 -8.67 -2.43
CA CYS A 172 14.42 -8.16 -2.51
C CYS A 172 14.49 -6.67 -2.88
N GLY A 173 13.36 -6.06 -3.13
CA GLY A 173 13.25 -4.67 -3.52
C GLY A 173 11.88 -4.34 -4.10
N TYR A 174 11.73 -3.14 -4.63
CA TYR A 174 10.50 -2.74 -5.34
C TYR A 174 10.76 -1.61 -6.32
N THR A 175 9.88 -1.50 -7.29
CA THR A 175 9.84 -0.41 -8.27
C THR A 175 8.48 0.25 -8.25
N ILE A 176 8.42 1.54 -8.60
CA ILE A 176 7.18 2.27 -8.89
C ILE A 176 7.29 2.84 -10.29
N LYS A 177 6.33 2.55 -11.13
CA LYS A 177 6.29 3.02 -12.52
C LYS A 177 4.86 3.19 -13.04
N LYS A 178 4.74 3.86 -14.18
CA LYS A 178 3.49 3.91 -14.93
C LYS A 178 3.17 2.53 -15.51
N LEU A 179 1.89 2.20 -15.55
CA LEU A 179 1.33 1.01 -16.19
C LEU A 179 1.07 1.29 -17.64
#